data_cbf01a47a0415f55d82a3642c0f9158d
#
_entry.id   cbf01a47a0415f55d82a3642c0f9158d
#
_cell.length_a   1.000
_cell.length_b   1.000
_cell.length_c   1.000
_cell.angle_alpha   90.00
_cell.angle_beta   90.00
_cell.angle_gamma   90.00
#
_symmetry.space_group_name_H-M   'P 1'
#
loop_
_entity.id
_entity.type
_entity.pdbx_description
1 polymer ?
#
loop_
_entity_poly.entity_id
_entity_poly.type
_entity_poly.pdbx_seq_one_letter_code
_entity_poly.pdbx_strand_id
1 'polypeptide(L)'
;QSLIEADINNGNSYILEEEGKAVATFAFIEGPDITYNNIYEGKWKENTLPYHVIHRMASLHGTHGVFKDILEYCFERCNNIRIDTHRQNSIMRNALSKYGFEYCGIIYLLDGAERLAYQQTRIESNNK
;
A
#
# COMPACT_ATOMS: atom_id res chain seq x y z
N GLN A 1 -1.86 18.33 12.20
CA GLN A 1 -2.17 18.24 10.79
C GLN A 1 -1.04 17.58 10.02
N SER A 2 -1.38 16.66 9.13
CA SER A 2 -0.41 15.85 8.41
C SER A 2 -0.12 16.45 7.05
N LEU A 3 1.13 16.33 6.62
CA LEU A 3 1.57 16.77 5.30
C LEU A 3 2.46 15.69 4.73
N ILE A 4 2.21 15.30 3.48
CA ILE A 4 2.99 14.28 2.80
C ILE A 4 3.79 14.93 1.68
N GLU A 5 5.09 14.66 1.66
CA GLU A 5 5.99 15.19 0.65
C GLU A 5 6.74 14.07 -0.06
N ALA A 6 6.93 14.23 -1.37
CA ALA A 6 7.68 13.27 -2.14
C ALA A 6 9.18 13.43 -1.90
N ASP A 7 9.90 12.31 -1.93
CA ASP A 7 11.36 12.33 -1.90
C ASP A 7 11.85 12.89 -3.24
N ILE A 8 12.59 13.99 -3.17
CA ILE A 8 13.05 14.68 -4.36
C ILE A 8 14.01 13.81 -5.17
N ASN A 9 14.77 12.95 -4.49
CA ASN A 9 15.87 12.24 -5.14
C ASN A 9 15.40 11.10 -6.05
N ASN A 10 14.28 10.45 -5.73
CA ASN A 10 13.84 9.35 -6.58
C ASN A 10 12.36 9.43 -6.97
N GLY A 11 11.62 10.38 -6.43
CA GLY A 11 10.24 10.62 -6.85
C GLY A 11 9.22 9.58 -6.42
N ASN A 12 9.66 8.48 -5.81
CA ASN A 12 8.76 7.39 -5.41
C ASN A 12 8.64 7.24 -3.91
N SER A 13 9.52 7.86 -3.15
CA SER A 13 9.50 7.79 -1.70
C SER A 13 8.85 9.05 -1.14
N TYR A 14 8.12 8.86 -0.05
CA TYR A 14 7.31 9.93 0.52
C TYR A 14 7.52 9.97 2.02
N ILE A 15 7.35 11.15 2.58
CA ILE A 15 7.46 11.38 4.01
C ILE A 15 6.16 11.98 4.48
N LEU A 16 5.59 11.41 5.54
CA LEU A 16 4.44 11.98 6.23
C LEU A 16 4.94 12.76 7.43
N GLU A 17 4.58 14.04 7.50
CA GLU A 17 5.00 14.90 8.60
C GLU A 17 3.79 15.36 9.38
N GLU A 18 3.96 15.43 10.69
CA GLU A 18 3.00 16.05 11.59
C GLU A 18 3.72 17.05 12.45
N GLU A 19 3.23 18.29 12.46
CA GLU A 19 3.82 19.36 13.25
C GLU A 19 5.32 19.52 12.97
N GLY A 20 5.68 19.40 11.70
CA GLY A 20 7.05 19.58 11.26
C GLY A 20 7.98 18.41 11.50
N LYS A 21 7.47 17.28 11.97
CA LYS A 21 8.30 16.12 12.27
C LYS A 21 7.89 14.95 11.38
N ALA A 22 8.90 14.24 10.86
CA ALA A 22 8.63 13.05 10.06
C ALA A 22 8.09 11.95 10.97
N VAL A 23 6.91 11.42 10.66
CA VAL A 23 6.30 10.36 11.45
C VAL A 23 6.18 9.07 10.68
N ALA A 24 6.34 9.10 9.36
CA ALA A 24 6.26 7.89 8.54
C ALA A 24 6.95 8.10 7.21
N THR A 25 7.38 7.00 6.61
CA THR A 25 7.87 7.01 5.24
C THR A 25 7.22 5.84 4.51
N PHE A 26 7.12 5.97 3.19
CA PHE A 26 6.59 4.90 2.36
C PHE A 26 7.01 5.14 0.92
N ALA A 27 6.96 4.07 0.13
CA ALA A 27 7.15 4.18 -1.31
C ALA A 27 5.80 3.98 -1.99
N PHE A 28 5.52 4.78 -3.00
CA PHE A 28 4.26 4.73 -3.74
C PHE A 28 4.63 4.69 -5.22
N ILE A 29 4.46 3.54 -5.85
CA ILE A 29 5.09 3.25 -7.13
C ILE A 29 4.03 2.77 -8.11
N GLU A 30 4.04 3.35 -9.30
CA GLU A 30 3.14 2.90 -10.36
C GLU A 30 3.58 1.52 -10.84
N GLY A 31 2.61 0.61 -10.97
CA GLY A 31 2.89 -0.71 -11.50
C GLY A 31 3.10 -0.68 -13.01
N PRO A 32 3.29 -1.85 -13.61
CA PRO A 32 3.23 -3.17 -13.00
C PRO A 32 4.51 -3.53 -12.23
N ASP A 33 4.33 -4.40 -11.25
CA ASP A 33 5.43 -4.94 -10.46
C ASP A 33 5.58 -6.41 -10.81
N ILE A 34 6.79 -6.80 -11.23
CA ILE A 34 7.01 -8.16 -11.74
C ILE A 34 6.67 -9.23 -10.70
N THR A 35 6.85 -8.93 -9.40
CA THR A 35 6.55 -9.91 -8.36
C THR A 35 5.06 -10.15 -8.21
N TYR A 36 4.22 -9.27 -8.78
CA TYR A 36 2.77 -9.41 -8.72
C TYR A 36 2.19 -10.10 -9.95
N ASN A 37 3.03 -10.48 -10.91
CA ASN A 37 2.54 -11.13 -12.12
C ASN A 37 2.00 -12.52 -11.85
N ASN A 38 2.52 -13.20 -10.83
CA ASN A 38 2.07 -14.54 -10.47
C ASN A 38 1.59 -14.52 -9.03
N ILE A 39 0.36 -14.96 -8.81
CA ILE A 39 -0.20 -15.05 -7.49
C ILE A 39 -0.69 -16.49 -7.28
N TYR A 40 -0.51 -17.00 -6.06
CA TYR A 40 -0.76 -18.40 -5.74
C TYR A 40 -1.77 -18.48 -4.61
N GLU A 41 -2.51 -19.58 -4.57
CA GLU A 41 -3.51 -19.87 -3.53
C GLU A 41 -4.55 -18.74 -3.43
N GLY A 42 -4.88 -18.19 -4.59
CA GLY A 42 -5.85 -17.12 -4.70
C GLY A 42 -5.69 -16.40 -6.00
N LYS A 43 -6.25 -15.20 -6.07
CA LYS A 43 -6.15 -14.39 -7.28
C LYS A 43 -6.38 -12.92 -6.91
N TRP A 44 -5.83 -12.03 -7.76
CA TRP A 44 -6.12 -10.61 -7.60
C TRP A 44 -7.61 -10.37 -7.82
N LYS A 45 -8.20 -9.53 -6.99
CA LYS A 45 -9.64 -9.22 -7.09
C LYS A 45 -9.93 -8.37 -8.31
N GLU A 46 -9.02 -7.49 -8.66
CA GLU A 46 -9.12 -6.67 -9.86
C GLU A 46 -7.81 -6.82 -10.61
N ASN A 47 -7.85 -7.37 -11.81
CA ASN A 47 -6.62 -7.68 -12.55
C ASN A 47 -6.59 -7.05 -13.95
N THR A 48 -7.50 -6.12 -14.22
CA THR A 48 -7.55 -5.47 -15.54
C THR A 48 -7.17 -4.00 -15.51
N LEU A 49 -7.28 -3.35 -14.35
CA LEU A 49 -6.97 -1.94 -14.21
C LEU A 49 -5.51 -1.75 -13.83
N PRO A 50 -4.89 -0.64 -14.25
CA PRO A 50 -3.59 -0.28 -13.73
C PRO A 50 -3.64 -0.15 -12.21
N TYR A 51 -2.50 -0.37 -11.56
CA TYR A 51 -2.45 -0.30 -10.12
C TYR A 51 -1.17 0.39 -9.67
N HIS A 52 -1.19 0.89 -8.45
CA HIS A 52 -0.01 1.36 -7.74
C HIS A 52 0.30 0.41 -6.59
N VAL A 53 1.53 0.47 -6.13
CA VAL A 53 1.99 -0.38 -5.03
C VAL A 53 2.52 0.52 -3.93
N ILE A 54 2.17 0.21 -2.69
CA ILE A 54 2.78 0.86 -1.53
C ILE A 54 3.77 -0.11 -0.93
N HIS A 55 5.02 0.33 -0.81
CA HIS A 55 6.12 -0.47 -0.30
C HIS A 55 6.81 0.24 0.85
N ARG A 56 7.56 -0.52 1.63
CA ARG A 56 8.51 0.01 2.60
C ARG A 56 7.87 1.02 3.55
N MET A 57 6.66 0.70 3.99
CA MET A 57 5.96 1.58 4.91
C MET A 57 6.57 1.43 6.30
N ALA A 58 6.98 2.54 6.88
CA ALA A 58 7.54 2.56 8.22
C ALA A 58 6.98 3.77 8.95
N SER A 59 6.62 3.59 10.21
CA SER A 59 6.08 4.69 11.00
C SER A 59 6.73 4.71 12.36
N LEU A 60 6.73 5.88 12.98
CA LEU A 60 7.19 6.01 14.34
C LEU A 60 6.22 5.34 15.29
N HIS A 61 6.80 4.76 16.33
CA HIS A 61 6.02 4.07 17.35
C HIS A 61 5.08 5.06 18.03
N GLY A 62 3.84 4.64 18.22
CA GLY A 62 2.87 5.43 18.97
C GLY A 62 2.10 6.47 18.18
N THR A 63 2.35 6.60 16.88
CA THR A 63 1.55 7.53 16.06
C THR A 63 0.28 6.84 15.61
N HIS A 64 -0.84 7.55 15.71
CA HIS A 64 -2.16 7.03 15.34
C HIS A 64 -2.61 7.63 14.02
N GLY A 65 -3.35 6.85 13.25
CA GLY A 65 -3.94 7.35 12.02
C GLY A 65 -2.99 7.51 10.86
N VAL A 66 -1.72 7.14 11.05
CA VAL A 66 -0.71 7.30 10.00
C VAL A 66 -1.06 6.50 8.77
N PHE A 67 -1.45 5.25 8.95
CA PHE A 67 -1.78 4.40 7.81
C PHE A 67 -2.99 4.95 7.04
N LYS A 68 -3.99 5.43 7.79
CA LYS A 68 -5.16 6.02 7.15
C LYS A 68 -4.78 7.24 6.32
N ASP A 69 -3.90 8.10 6.86
CA ASP A 69 -3.46 9.29 6.13
C ASP A 69 -2.71 8.93 4.86
N ILE A 70 -1.85 7.92 4.94
CA ILE A 70 -1.11 7.45 3.77
C ILE A 70 -2.08 6.93 2.71
N LEU A 71 -3.07 6.13 3.12
CA LEU A 71 -4.03 5.57 2.17
C LEU A 71 -4.86 6.67 1.51
N GLU A 72 -5.27 7.67 2.27
CA GLU A 72 -6.08 8.74 1.68
C GLU A 72 -5.27 9.54 0.68
N TYR A 73 -4.00 9.80 0.98
CA TYR A 73 -3.12 10.47 0.03
C TYR A 73 -3.02 9.67 -1.26
N CYS A 74 -2.78 8.37 -1.14
CA CYS A 74 -2.55 7.51 -2.29
C CYS A 74 -3.82 7.33 -3.12
N PHE A 75 -4.97 7.16 -2.46
CA PHE A 75 -6.22 6.96 -3.18
C PHE A 75 -6.77 8.24 -3.81
N GLU A 76 -6.21 9.39 -3.47
CA GLU A 76 -6.52 10.61 -4.22
C GLU A 76 -5.84 10.61 -5.59
N ARG A 77 -4.83 9.75 -5.77
CA ARG A 77 -4.00 9.74 -6.97
C ARG A 77 -4.20 8.50 -7.83
N CYS A 78 -4.87 7.49 -7.30
CA CYS A 78 -5.15 6.27 -8.06
C CYS A 78 -6.36 5.60 -7.43
N ASN A 79 -6.88 4.57 -8.10
CA ASN A 79 -8.06 3.88 -7.59
C ASN A 79 -7.85 2.39 -7.39
N ASN A 80 -6.60 1.92 -7.48
CA ASN A 80 -6.31 0.49 -7.37
C ASN A 80 -4.93 0.34 -6.75
N ILE A 81 -4.88 -0.20 -5.54
CA ILE A 81 -3.62 -0.30 -4.80
C ILE A 81 -3.42 -1.75 -4.36
N ARG A 82 -2.20 -2.24 -4.58
CA ARG A 82 -1.76 -3.56 -4.12
C ARG A 82 -0.68 -3.37 -3.08
N ILE A 83 -0.74 -4.19 -2.03
CA ILE A 83 0.23 -4.17 -0.94
C ILE A 83 0.53 -5.61 -0.58
N ASP A 84 1.79 -5.90 -0.26
CA ASP A 84 2.13 -7.20 0.29
C ASP A 84 2.76 -7.02 1.66
N THR A 85 2.67 -8.07 2.48
CA THR A 85 3.23 -8.04 3.81
C THR A 85 3.65 -9.43 4.23
N HIS A 86 4.58 -9.49 5.19
CA HIS A 86 5.03 -10.75 5.76
C HIS A 86 3.88 -11.42 6.51
N ARG A 87 3.81 -12.75 6.38
CA ARG A 87 2.75 -13.52 7.04
C ARG A 87 2.68 -13.26 8.54
N GLN A 88 3.82 -13.05 9.17
CA GLN A 88 3.86 -12.86 10.62
C GLN A 88 3.68 -11.42 11.06
N ASN A 89 3.51 -10.51 10.12
CA ASN A 89 3.29 -9.10 10.46
C ASN A 89 1.81 -8.90 10.77
N SER A 90 1.40 -9.31 11.97
CA SER A 90 -0.01 -9.25 12.34
C SER A 90 -0.52 -7.81 12.42
N ILE A 91 0.34 -6.88 12.82
CA ILE A 91 -0.07 -5.47 12.90
C ILE A 91 -0.47 -4.96 11.53
N MET A 92 0.37 -5.20 10.52
CA MET A 92 0.06 -4.74 9.16
C MET A 92 -1.14 -5.50 8.59
N ARG A 93 -1.23 -6.81 8.83
CA ARG A 93 -2.36 -7.58 8.31
C ARG A 93 -3.68 -7.08 8.89
N ASN A 94 -3.69 -6.78 10.19
CA ASN A 94 -4.89 -6.24 10.82
C ASN A 94 -5.23 -4.86 10.29
N ALA A 95 -4.22 -4.02 10.06
CA ALA A 95 -4.46 -2.69 9.51
C ALA A 95 -5.00 -2.77 8.09
N LEU A 96 -4.46 -3.66 7.26
CA LEU A 96 -4.94 -3.81 5.90
C LEU A 96 -6.41 -4.21 5.89
N SER A 97 -6.79 -5.19 6.71
CA SER A 97 -8.18 -5.61 6.79
C SER A 97 -9.07 -4.49 7.33
N LYS A 98 -8.61 -3.79 8.35
CA LYS A 98 -9.39 -2.72 8.96
C LYS A 98 -9.69 -1.61 7.95
N TYR A 99 -8.75 -1.31 7.07
CA TYR A 99 -8.91 -0.21 6.13
C TYR A 99 -9.38 -0.65 4.76
N GLY A 100 -9.92 -1.86 4.65
CA GLY A 100 -10.67 -2.25 3.47
C GLY A 100 -9.89 -3.03 2.42
N PHE A 101 -8.67 -3.44 2.71
CA PHE A 101 -7.93 -4.30 1.79
C PHE A 101 -8.41 -5.74 1.90
N GLU A 102 -8.47 -6.42 0.77
CA GLU A 102 -8.86 -7.83 0.73
C GLU A 102 -7.64 -8.70 0.49
N TYR A 103 -7.56 -9.79 1.23
CA TYR A 103 -6.52 -10.78 1.01
C TYR A 103 -6.75 -11.45 -0.34
N CYS A 104 -5.70 -11.55 -1.14
CA CYS A 104 -5.82 -12.09 -2.50
C CYS A 104 -5.07 -13.40 -2.69
N GLY A 105 -3.98 -13.61 -1.97
CA GLY A 105 -3.19 -14.82 -2.15
C GLY A 105 -1.75 -14.60 -1.76
N ILE A 106 -0.88 -15.43 -2.32
CA ILE A 106 0.54 -15.42 -1.98
C ILE A 106 1.34 -15.02 -3.21
N ILE A 107 2.30 -14.12 -3.02
CA ILE A 107 3.30 -13.80 -4.02
C ILE A 107 4.68 -14.14 -3.48
N TYR A 108 5.66 -14.20 -4.38
CA TYR A 108 7.04 -14.46 -4.00
C TYR A 108 7.91 -13.34 -4.54
N LEU A 109 8.77 -12.81 -3.66
CA LEU A 109 9.72 -11.79 -4.06
C LEU A 109 10.79 -12.42 -4.95
N LEU A 110 11.62 -11.58 -5.57
CA LEU A 110 12.62 -12.09 -6.50
C LEU A 110 13.59 -13.06 -5.85
N ASP A 111 13.82 -12.92 -4.54
CA ASP A 111 14.68 -13.84 -3.80
C ASP A 111 13.94 -15.09 -3.31
N GLY A 112 12.66 -15.23 -3.68
CA GLY A 112 11.85 -16.38 -3.29
C GLY A 112 11.12 -16.25 -1.98
N ALA A 113 11.26 -15.12 -1.30
CA ALA A 113 10.57 -14.93 -0.01
C ALA A 113 9.06 -14.78 -0.21
N GLU A 114 8.30 -15.44 0.65
CA GLU A 114 6.84 -15.42 0.60
C GLU A 114 6.30 -14.09 1.14
N ARG A 115 5.25 -13.59 0.50
CA ARG A 115 4.49 -12.45 1.03
C ARG A 115 3.01 -12.69 0.80
N LEU A 116 2.20 -12.15 1.71
CA LEU A 116 0.75 -12.17 1.55
C LEU A 116 0.33 -10.93 0.78
N ALA A 117 -0.51 -11.12 -0.22
CA ALA A 117 -0.88 -10.05 -1.15
C ALA A 117 -2.29 -9.57 -0.86
N TYR A 118 -2.45 -8.26 -0.85
CA TYR A 118 -3.72 -7.59 -0.57
C TYR A 118 -4.00 -6.55 -1.63
N GLN A 119 -5.27 -6.24 -1.81
CA GLN A 119 -5.68 -5.27 -2.82
C GLN A 119 -6.90 -4.51 -2.35
N GLN A 120 -6.96 -3.24 -2.72
CA GLN A 120 -8.18 -2.46 -2.57
C GLN A 120 -8.38 -1.58 -3.80
N THR A 121 -9.61 -1.57 -4.29
CA THR A 121 -9.99 -0.63 -5.33
C THR A 121 -11.01 0.34 -4.75
N ARG A 122 -10.89 1.60 -5.17
CA ARG A 122 -11.87 2.63 -4.82
C ARG A 122 -12.33 3.25 -6.11
N ILE A 123 -13.31 2.59 -6.73
CA ILE A 123 -13.83 3.02 -8.02
C ILE A 123 -15.06 3.85 -7.76
N GLU A 124 -15.01 5.09 -8.23
CA GLU A 124 -16.10 6.00 -8.03
C GLU A 124 -17.32 5.54 -8.81
N SER A 125 -18.46 5.55 -8.16
CA SER A 125 -19.71 5.23 -8.82
C SER A 125 -20.20 6.45 -9.59
N ASN A 126 -20.58 6.25 -10.84
CA ASN A 126 -21.17 7.31 -11.64
C ASN A 126 -22.68 7.31 -11.57
N ASN A 127 -23.25 6.42 -10.79
CA ASN A 127 -24.69 6.33 -10.62
C ASN A 127 -25.09 7.15 -9.43
N LYS A 128 -25.33 8.38 -9.66
CA LYS A 128 -25.71 9.26 -8.57
C LYS A 128 -27.15 9.70 -8.74
#